data_7843c665bd68eb497d96b277459b4680
#
_entry.id   7843c665bd68eb497d96b277459b4680
#
_cell.length_a   1.000
_cell.length_b   1.000
_cell.length_c   1.000
_cell.angle_alpha   90.00
_cell.angle_beta   90.00
_cell.angle_gamma   90.00
#
_symmetry.space_group_name_H-M   'P 1'
#
loop_
_entity.id
_entity.type
_entity.pdbx_description
1 polymer ?
#
loop_
_entity_poly.entity_id
_entity_poly.type
_entity_poly.pdbx_seq_one_letter_code
_entity_poly.pdbx_strand_id
1 'polypeptide(L)'
;MKYTQEAIVIPVESITSMPNMPPCILGLMNWRSRIIWSIDLPEMLNLESLDTRLHQYNAIIIRVESVLLGLIVQEIIGTVRFMPDLIRSPVGQVASSLVPYLRGCVMQEKEILLLLDARAIVQSSILHND
;
A
#
# COMPACT_ATOMS: atom_id res chain seq x y z
N MET A 1 -17.33 1.84 9.25
CA MET A 1 -16.04 1.69 8.57
C MET A 1 -15.29 0.48 9.09
N LYS A 2 -14.90 -0.39 8.20
CA LYS A 2 -14.25 -1.66 8.54
C LYS A 2 -12.74 -1.61 8.48
N TYR A 3 -12.16 -0.51 8.00
CA TYR A 3 -10.74 -0.39 7.77
C TYR A 3 -10.14 0.65 8.71
N THR A 4 -8.96 0.33 9.22
CA THR A 4 -8.21 1.24 10.08
C THR A 4 -6.90 1.57 9.39
N GLN A 5 -6.50 2.83 9.44
CA GLN A 5 -5.25 3.28 8.86
C GLN A 5 -4.49 4.12 9.88
N GLU A 6 -3.19 3.94 9.88
CA GLU A 6 -2.30 4.74 10.71
C GLU A 6 -1.01 4.98 9.94
N ALA A 7 -0.57 6.23 9.85
CA ALA A 7 0.67 6.59 9.18
C ALA A 7 1.80 6.68 10.20
N ILE A 8 2.89 5.98 9.95
CA ILE A 8 4.05 5.97 10.85
C ILE A 8 5.34 6.03 10.03
N VAL A 9 6.43 6.37 10.72
CA VAL A 9 7.77 6.32 10.14
C VAL A 9 8.55 5.26 10.92
N ILE A 10 9.22 4.36 10.20
CA ILE A 10 9.99 3.28 10.81
C ILE A 10 11.42 3.27 10.26
N PRO A 11 12.41 2.89 11.09
CA PRO A 11 13.76 2.67 10.55
C PRO A 11 13.76 1.49 9.59
N VAL A 12 14.57 1.58 8.54
CA VAL A 12 14.65 0.51 7.55
C VAL A 12 15.08 -0.81 8.20
N GLU A 13 16.01 -0.74 9.15
CA GLU A 13 16.52 -1.92 9.82
C GLU A 13 15.52 -2.59 10.78
N SER A 14 14.37 -1.95 11.03
CA SER A 14 13.33 -2.58 11.85
C SER A 14 12.55 -3.66 11.11
N ILE A 15 12.75 -3.78 9.80
CA ILE A 15 12.11 -4.81 8.99
C ILE A 15 13.07 -5.99 8.86
N THR A 16 12.59 -7.18 9.25
CA THR A 16 13.36 -8.42 9.15
C THR A 16 13.00 -9.11 7.83
N SER A 17 13.98 -9.20 6.93
CA SER A 17 13.78 -9.87 5.66
C SER A 17 13.50 -11.34 5.85
N MET A 18 12.62 -11.88 5.01
CA MET A 18 12.30 -13.30 4.99
C MET A 18 12.67 -13.91 3.63
N PRO A 19 13.25 -15.11 3.60
CA PRO A 19 13.64 -15.71 2.31
C PRO A 19 12.43 -16.22 1.53
N ASN A 20 12.61 -16.31 0.22
CA ASN A 20 11.66 -16.94 -0.70
C ASN A 20 10.28 -16.29 -0.71
N MET A 21 10.24 -14.96 -0.48
CA MET A 21 9.00 -14.21 -0.54
C MET A 21 8.89 -13.45 -1.87
N PRO A 22 7.66 -13.13 -2.30
CA PRO A 22 7.50 -12.28 -3.49
C PRO A 22 8.26 -10.97 -3.35
N PRO A 23 8.71 -10.38 -4.47
CA PRO A 23 9.52 -9.14 -4.42
C PRO A 23 8.87 -7.98 -3.66
N CYS A 24 7.55 -7.91 -3.65
CA CYS A 24 6.86 -6.83 -2.96
C CYS A 24 6.80 -7.00 -1.45
N ILE A 25 7.15 -8.17 -0.91
CA ILE A 25 7.17 -8.37 0.53
C ILE A 25 8.57 -8.06 1.05
N LEU A 26 8.69 -6.98 1.84
CA LEU A 26 9.97 -6.59 2.41
C LEU A 26 10.37 -7.46 3.59
N GLY A 27 9.41 -7.90 4.38
CA GLY A 27 9.67 -8.74 5.52
C GLY A 27 8.67 -8.50 6.64
N LEU A 28 9.10 -8.81 7.85
CA LEU A 28 8.27 -8.68 9.06
C LEU A 28 8.68 -7.44 9.85
N MET A 29 7.71 -6.77 10.42
CA MET A 29 7.95 -5.63 11.29
C MET A 29 7.11 -5.75 12.54
N ASN A 30 7.55 -5.12 13.62
CA ASN A 30 6.82 -5.07 14.87
C ASN A 30 6.01 -3.79 14.93
N TRP A 31 4.71 -3.92 15.19
CA TRP A 31 3.84 -2.78 15.36
C TRP A 31 2.91 -3.07 16.54
N ARG A 32 3.02 -2.24 17.58
CA ARG A 32 2.22 -2.37 18.81
C ARG A 32 2.23 -3.79 19.36
N SER A 33 3.43 -4.37 19.48
CA SER A 33 3.66 -5.72 20.00
C SER A 33 3.08 -6.83 19.11
N ARG A 34 2.78 -6.51 17.85
CA ARG A 34 2.34 -7.49 16.86
C ARG A 34 3.37 -7.57 15.75
N ILE A 35 3.56 -8.77 15.22
CA ILE A 35 4.41 -8.99 14.07
C ILE A 35 3.53 -8.97 12.83
N ILE A 36 3.79 -8.04 11.94
CA ILE A 36 3.01 -7.90 10.71
C ILE A 36 3.92 -7.88 9.49
N TRP A 37 3.37 -8.24 8.33
CA TRP A 37 4.10 -8.16 7.07
C TRP A 37 4.19 -6.72 6.60
N SER A 38 5.34 -6.37 6.04
CA SER A 38 5.54 -5.07 5.40
C SER A 38 5.65 -5.27 3.89
N ILE A 39 4.89 -4.47 3.16
CA ILE A 39 4.72 -4.59 1.72
C ILE A 39 5.29 -3.35 1.06
N ASP A 40 6.15 -3.55 0.05
CA ASP A 40 6.59 -2.46 -0.81
C ASP A 40 5.45 -2.16 -1.78
N LEU A 41 4.64 -1.17 -1.45
CA LEU A 41 3.44 -0.88 -2.24
C LEU A 41 3.77 -0.47 -3.68
N PRO A 42 4.75 0.40 -3.94
CA PRO A 42 5.11 0.69 -5.33
C PRO A 42 5.47 -0.55 -6.13
N GLU A 43 6.23 -1.47 -5.54
CA GLU A 43 6.61 -2.71 -6.21
C GLU A 43 5.39 -3.59 -6.48
N MET A 44 4.49 -3.71 -5.50
CA MET A 44 3.26 -4.49 -5.66
C MET A 44 2.40 -3.96 -6.80
N LEU A 45 2.35 -2.64 -6.96
CA LEU A 45 1.55 -1.98 -7.99
C LEU A 45 2.30 -1.87 -9.32
N ASN A 46 3.50 -2.44 -9.39
CA ASN A 46 4.34 -2.40 -10.59
C ASN A 46 4.73 -0.97 -10.98
N LEU A 47 4.99 -0.15 -9.96
CA LEU A 47 5.49 1.20 -10.10
C LEU A 47 6.98 1.23 -9.76
N GLU A 48 7.56 2.42 -9.64
CA GLU A 48 8.97 2.55 -9.26
C GLU A 48 9.20 1.99 -7.85
N SER A 49 10.30 1.24 -7.72
CA SER A 49 10.69 0.69 -6.43
C SER A 49 11.12 1.79 -5.47
N LEU A 50 11.10 1.47 -4.17
CA LEU A 50 11.57 2.37 -3.13
C LEU A 50 13.06 2.65 -3.33
N ASP A 51 13.49 3.86 -2.91
CA ASP A 51 14.89 4.23 -2.93
C ASP A 51 15.64 3.39 -1.90
N THR A 52 16.64 2.64 -2.36
CA THR A 52 17.42 1.74 -1.50
C THR A 52 18.35 2.49 -0.54
N ARG A 53 18.51 3.81 -0.73
CA ARG A 53 19.38 4.63 0.14
C ARG A 53 18.64 5.22 1.32
N LEU A 54 17.34 4.97 1.45
CA LEU A 54 16.56 5.49 2.55
C LEU A 54 16.99 4.86 3.87
N HIS A 55 17.01 5.66 4.94
CA HIS A 55 17.27 5.20 6.29
C HIS A 55 15.97 4.92 7.04
N GLN A 56 14.88 5.51 6.60
CA GLN A 56 13.57 5.37 7.20
C GLN A 56 12.54 5.15 6.11
N TYR A 57 11.50 4.42 6.46
CA TYR A 57 10.36 4.17 5.58
C TYR A 57 9.13 4.86 6.13
N ASN A 58 8.31 5.37 5.22
CA ASN A 58 6.94 5.79 5.53
C ASN A 58 6.04 4.59 5.37
N ALA A 59 5.27 4.30 6.40
CA ALA A 59 4.38 3.14 6.40
C ALA A 59 2.96 3.54 6.72
N ILE A 60 2.02 2.93 6.00
CA ILE A 60 0.60 3.03 6.30
C ILE A 60 0.17 1.67 6.82
N ILE A 61 -0.23 1.63 8.07
CA ILE A 61 -0.73 0.39 8.67
C ILE A 61 -2.21 0.28 8.34
N ILE A 62 -2.59 -0.79 7.67
CA ILE A 62 -3.99 -1.03 7.35
C ILE A 62 -4.48 -2.28 8.07
N ARG A 63 -5.76 -2.26 8.40
CA ARG A 63 -6.43 -3.40 9.00
C ARG A 63 -7.68 -3.70 8.19
N VAL A 64 -7.77 -4.94 7.71
CA VAL A 64 -8.95 -5.44 7.02
C VAL A 64 -9.38 -6.68 7.78
N GLU A 65 -10.50 -6.57 8.50
CA GLU A 65 -10.97 -7.61 9.40
C GLU A 65 -9.89 -7.93 10.43
N SER A 66 -9.34 -9.15 10.42
CA SER A 66 -8.30 -9.54 11.37
C SER A 66 -6.89 -9.42 10.81
N VAL A 67 -6.76 -9.01 9.55
CA VAL A 67 -5.46 -8.95 8.87
C VAL A 67 -4.87 -7.56 8.97
N LEU A 68 -3.63 -7.48 9.43
CA LEU A 68 -2.86 -6.24 9.52
C LEU A 68 -1.69 -6.30 8.54
N LEU A 69 -1.48 -5.23 7.80
CA LEU A 69 -0.34 -5.09 6.91
C LEU A 69 0.26 -3.70 7.07
N GLY A 70 1.58 -3.61 6.89
CA GLY A 70 2.26 -2.33 6.78
C GLY A 70 2.57 -2.06 5.33
N LEU A 71 1.95 -1.05 4.74
CA LEU A 71 2.21 -0.66 3.36
C LEU A 71 3.30 0.40 3.36
N ILE A 72 4.45 0.05 2.80
CA ILE A 72 5.58 0.98 2.71
C ILE A 72 5.40 1.80 1.45
N VAL A 73 5.46 3.12 1.61
CA VAL A 73 5.22 4.06 0.52
C VAL A 73 6.39 5.04 0.42
N GLN A 74 6.52 5.71 -0.74
CA GLN A 74 7.58 6.67 -0.98
C GLN A 74 7.46 7.87 -0.05
N GLU A 75 6.25 8.42 0.04
CA GLU A 75 6.04 9.67 0.73
C GLU A 75 4.60 9.76 1.17
N ILE A 76 4.36 10.36 2.33
CA ILE A 76 3.02 10.65 2.82
C ILE A 76 2.87 12.16 2.74
N ILE A 77 2.02 12.61 1.82
CA ILE A 77 1.86 14.05 1.57
C ILE A 77 0.88 14.69 2.53
N GLY A 78 -0.17 13.96 2.90
CA GLY A 78 -1.17 14.49 3.81
C GLY A 78 -2.51 13.83 3.62
N THR A 79 -3.55 14.49 4.12
CA THR A 79 -4.92 14.03 4.05
C THR A 79 -5.70 14.90 3.07
N VAL A 80 -6.46 14.26 2.19
CA VAL A 80 -7.27 14.95 1.18
C VAL A 80 -8.70 14.45 1.30
N ARG A 81 -9.66 15.36 1.08
CA ARG A 81 -11.08 15.03 1.07
C ARG A 81 -11.65 15.26 -0.32
N PHE A 82 -12.55 14.39 -0.73
CA PHE A 82 -13.24 14.49 -2.00
C PHE A 82 -14.73 14.35 -1.82
N MET A 83 -15.47 14.97 -2.73
CA MET A 83 -16.88 14.65 -2.89
C MET A 83 -16.98 13.27 -3.54
N PRO A 84 -17.83 12.37 -3.02
CA PRO A 84 -17.94 11.02 -3.59
C PRO A 84 -18.31 11.00 -5.07
N ASP A 85 -19.03 12.00 -5.56
CA ASP A 85 -19.43 12.07 -6.96
C ASP A 85 -18.26 12.39 -7.91
N LEU A 86 -17.10 12.78 -7.39
CA LEU A 86 -15.90 12.98 -8.18
C LEU A 86 -15.15 11.69 -8.44
N ILE A 87 -15.51 10.61 -7.76
CA ILE A 87 -14.84 9.32 -7.90
C ILE A 87 -15.33 8.63 -9.16
N ARG A 88 -14.39 8.25 -10.02
CA ARG A 88 -14.69 7.62 -11.29
C ARG A 88 -14.11 6.23 -11.37
N SER A 89 -14.60 5.44 -12.33
CA SER A 89 -14.03 4.13 -12.60
C SER A 89 -12.58 4.26 -13.06
N PRO A 90 -11.66 3.43 -12.56
CA PRO A 90 -10.28 3.47 -13.03
C PRO A 90 -10.09 2.84 -14.42
N VAL A 91 -11.08 2.10 -14.90
CA VAL A 91 -10.98 1.40 -16.19
C VAL A 91 -10.81 2.42 -17.32
N GLY A 92 -9.77 2.23 -18.14
CA GLY A 92 -9.48 3.14 -19.24
C GLY A 92 -8.72 4.40 -18.83
N GLN A 93 -8.55 4.63 -17.52
CA GLN A 93 -7.86 5.82 -17.03
C GLN A 93 -6.43 5.51 -16.58
N VAL A 94 -6.17 4.27 -16.19
CA VAL A 94 -4.88 3.83 -15.67
C VAL A 94 -4.51 2.48 -16.29
N ALA A 95 -3.27 2.05 -16.07
CA ALA A 95 -2.81 0.74 -16.54
C ALA A 95 -3.73 -0.36 -16.01
N SER A 96 -4.05 -1.33 -16.86
CA SER A 96 -4.97 -2.40 -16.49
C SER A 96 -4.47 -3.23 -15.30
N SER A 97 -3.16 -3.30 -15.10
CA SER A 97 -2.59 -4.04 -13.96
C SER A 97 -2.92 -3.40 -12.61
N LEU A 98 -3.25 -2.11 -12.60
CA LEU A 98 -3.60 -1.40 -11.36
C LEU A 98 -5.07 -1.56 -11.00
N VAL A 99 -5.92 -1.78 -11.98
CA VAL A 99 -7.37 -1.77 -11.77
C VAL A 99 -7.84 -2.68 -10.65
N PRO A 100 -7.33 -3.93 -10.50
CA PRO A 100 -7.79 -4.81 -9.42
C PRO A 100 -7.56 -4.27 -8.01
N TYR A 101 -6.61 -3.34 -7.85
CA TYR A 101 -6.25 -2.79 -6.54
C TYR A 101 -6.95 -1.48 -6.23
N LEU A 102 -7.80 -1.00 -7.12
CA LEU A 102 -8.39 0.33 -7.00
C LEU A 102 -9.89 0.27 -6.81
N ARG A 103 -10.39 1.16 -5.94
CA ARG A 103 -11.84 1.42 -5.82
C ARG A 103 -12.28 2.43 -6.85
N GLY A 104 -11.37 3.31 -7.26
CA GLY A 104 -11.68 4.34 -8.22
C GLY A 104 -10.52 5.29 -8.39
N CYS A 105 -10.77 6.36 -9.10
CA CYS A 105 -9.79 7.43 -9.26
C CYS A 105 -10.49 8.78 -9.26
N VAL A 106 -9.72 9.83 -8.94
CA VAL A 106 -10.19 11.21 -8.99
C VAL A 106 -9.28 11.96 -9.95
N MET A 107 -9.88 12.56 -10.97
CA MET A 107 -9.15 13.34 -11.96
C MET A 107 -8.90 14.75 -11.42
N GLN A 108 -7.65 15.17 -11.43
CA GLN A 108 -7.25 16.52 -11.07
C GLN A 108 -6.52 17.15 -12.25
N GLU A 109 -6.30 18.46 -12.20
CA GLU A 109 -5.78 19.19 -13.35
C GLU A 109 -4.54 18.59 -14.01
N LYS A 110 -3.59 18.13 -13.20
CA LYS A 110 -2.32 17.62 -13.72
C LYS A 110 -1.99 16.22 -13.28
N GLU A 111 -2.91 15.58 -12.52
CA GLU A 111 -2.62 14.25 -12.02
C GLU A 111 -3.90 13.48 -11.76
N ILE A 112 -3.75 12.18 -11.64
CA ILE A 112 -4.84 11.29 -11.30
C ILE A 112 -4.54 10.72 -9.92
N LEU A 113 -5.48 10.88 -8.99
CA LEU A 113 -5.36 10.30 -7.66
C LEU A 113 -6.03 8.93 -7.67
N LEU A 114 -5.31 7.92 -7.22
CA LEU A 114 -5.79 6.55 -7.20
C LEU A 114 -6.30 6.21 -5.81
N LEU A 115 -7.53 5.70 -5.73
CA LEU A 115 -8.12 5.27 -4.48
C LEU A 115 -7.92 3.78 -4.35
N LEU A 116 -7.04 3.38 -3.43
CA LEU A 116 -6.69 1.97 -3.24
C LEU A 116 -7.80 1.24 -2.50
N ASP A 117 -8.00 -0.02 -2.89
CA ASP A 117 -8.92 -0.92 -2.21
C ASP A 117 -8.11 -1.77 -1.24
N ALA A 118 -8.20 -1.46 0.05
CA ALA A 118 -7.43 -2.17 1.08
C ALA A 118 -7.75 -3.66 1.09
N ARG A 119 -9.02 -4.04 0.91
CA ARG A 119 -9.41 -5.44 0.89
C ARG A 119 -8.78 -6.17 -0.31
N ALA A 120 -8.78 -5.53 -1.48
CA ALA A 120 -8.17 -6.12 -2.67
C ALA A 120 -6.66 -6.33 -2.47
N ILE A 121 -6.00 -5.39 -1.81
CA ILE A 121 -4.58 -5.52 -1.51
C ILE A 121 -4.34 -6.70 -0.57
N VAL A 122 -5.09 -6.78 0.53
CA VAL A 122 -4.92 -7.85 1.53
C VAL A 122 -5.20 -9.22 0.91
N GLN A 123 -6.16 -9.31 0.00
CA GLN A 123 -6.57 -10.57 -0.60
C GLN A 123 -5.82 -10.91 -1.89
N SER A 124 -4.86 -10.07 -2.30
CA SER A 124 -4.13 -10.29 -3.55
C SER A 124 -3.38 -11.62 -3.53
N SER A 125 -3.49 -12.37 -4.62
CA SER A 125 -2.77 -13.63 -4.79
C SER A 125 -1.25 -13.45 -4.78
N ILE A 126 -0.76 -12.25 -5.07
CA ILE A 126 0.67 -11.96 -5.03
C ILE A 126 1.22 -12.13 -3.62
N LEU A 127 0.41 -11.81 -2.60
CA LEU A 127 0.83 -11.91 -1.20
C LEU A 127 0.67 -13.31 -0.63
N HIS A 128 -0.08 -14.17 -1.30
CA HIS A 128 -0.35 -15.53 -0.86
C HIS A 128 0.40 -16.49 -1.76
N ASN A 129 1.63 -16.75 -1.39
CA ASN A 129 2.52 -17.59 -2.18
C ASN A 129 2.27 -19.06 -1.83
N ASP A 130 1.47 -19.71 -2.65
CA ASP A 130 1.18 -21.13 -2.49
C ASP A 130 2.21 -22.00 -3.19
#